data_c0830ed58ec221e1023e3bcc71a1fc31
#
_entry.id   c0830ed58ec221e1023e3bcc71a1fc31
#
_cell.length_a   1.000
_cell.length_b   1.000
_cell.length_c   1.000
_cell.angle_alpha   90.00
_cell.angle_beta   90.00
_cell.angle_gamma   90.00
#
_symmetry.space_group_name_H-M   'P 1'
#
loop_
_entity.id
_entity.type
_entity.pdbx_description
1 polymer ?
#
loop_
_entity_poly.entity_id
_entity_poly.type
_entity_poly.pdbx_seq_one_letter_code
_entity_poly.pdbx_strand_id
1 'polypeptide(L)'
;MLVRFSILSYMPLLVGMVFRWTLLPFLILFAQALADGLLQALRVQGMDPSWLLKPLALWFAGGIAFRFIFAALLRRLGRDDPLEFIDTLEHELTHALAGYATFCPPVSLSASLKAGGEVELQGTNILAVLAPYFLPLWCLLAMLLGLVVKPGMQPAWNNLIFFLLGIFTYRLFREFRWRQT
;
A
#
# COMPACT_ATOMS: atom_id res chain seq x y z
N MET A 1 29.03 -20.42 29.05
CA MET A 1 27.74 -19.90 28.56
C MET A 1 28.02 -19.02 27.34
N LEU A 2 27.97 -19.60 26.12
CA LEU A 2 28.23 -18.89 24.88
C LEU A 2 26.95 -18.19 24.45
N VAL A 3 26.89 -16.87 24.60
CA VAL A 3 25.80 -16.05 24.04
C VAL A 3 26.03 -15.97 22.54
N ARG A 4 25.35 -16.81 21.77
CA ARG A 4 25.28 -16.67 20.31
C ARG A 4 24.38 -15.46 20.01
N PHE A 5 25.00 -14.31 19.81
CA PHE A 5 24.31 -13.18 19.18
C PHE A 5 24.06 -13.54 17.72
N SER A 6 22.84 -13.97 17.40
CA SER A 6 22.44 -14.19 16.01
C SER A 6 22.25 -12.83 15.35
N ILE A 7 23.18 -12.43 14.49
CA ILE A 7 23.10 -11.22 13.65
C ILE A 7 21.76 -11.20 12.86
N LEU A 8 21.22 -12.38 12.54
CA LEU A 8 19.91 -12.57 11.88
C LEU A 8 18.72 -12.02 12.69
N SER A 9 18.80 -11.96 14.02
CA SER A 9 17.70 -11.40 14.83
C SER A 9 17.57 -9.88 14.74
N TYR A 10 18.63 -9.18 14.30
CA TYR A 10 18.62 -7.71 14.11
C TYR A 10 18.36 -7.29 12.66
N MET A 11 18.38 -8.24 11.70
CA MET A 11 18.13 -7.97 10.29
C MET A 11 16.79 -7.23 10.04
N PRO A 12 15.65 -7.61 10.66
CA PRO A 12 14.39 -6.90 10.43
C PRO A 12 14.44 -5.44 10.92
N LEU A 13 15.16 -5.19 12.01
CA LEU A 13 15.31 -3.84 12.58
C LEU A 13 16.20 -2.98 11.70
N LEU A 14 17.29 -3.51 11.20
CA LEU A 14 18.25 -2.85 10.30
C LEU A 14 17.62 -2.56 8.94
N VAL A 15 16.88 -3.52 8.39
CA VAL A 15 16.11 -3.37 7.15
C VAL A 15 15.03 -2.30 7.31
N GLY A 16 14.30 -2.31 8.43
CA GLY A 16 13.31 -1.28 8.76
C GLY A 16 13.93 0.11 8.90
N MET A 17 15.12 0.22 9.52
CA MET A 17 15.84 1.50 9.63
C MET A 17 16.32 2.00 8.26
N VAL A 18 16.94 1.15 7.45
CA VAL A 18 17.39 1.52 6.09
C VAL A 18 16.18 1.95 5.23
N PHE A 19 15.07 1.21 5.28
CA PHE A 19 13.85 1.58 4.57
C PHE A 19 13.32 2.95 5.03
N ARG A 20 13.26 3.18 6.34
CA ARG A 20 12.69 4.39 6.93
C ARG A 20 13.53 5.64 6.62
N TRP A 21 14.86 5.51 6.65
CA TRP A 21 15.77 6.66 6.57
C TRP A 21 16.33 6.93 5.17
N THR A 22 16.25 5.95 4.27
CA THR A 22 16.77 6.10 2.91
C THR A 22 15.70 5.93 1.84
N LEU A 23 14.98 4.84 1.84
CA LEU A 23 14.05 4.51 0.76
C LEU A 23 12.77 5.36 0.81
N LEU A 24 12.23 5.61 2.01
CA LEU A 24 11.02 6.43 2.16
C LEU A 24 11.27 7.90 1.73
N PRO A 25 12.32 8.59 2.19
CA PRO A 25 12.66 9.92 1.66
C PRO A 25 12.91 9.93 0.16
N PHE A 26 13.60 8.93 -0.36
CA PHE A 26 13.83 8.80 -1.80
C PHE A 26 12.52 8.64 -2.57
N LEU A 27 11.60 7.81 -2.12
CA LEU A 27 10.28 7.63 -2.75
C LEU A 27 9.45 8.91 -2.69
N ILE A 28 9.52 9.66 -1.58
CA ILE A 28 8.84 10.95 -1.45
C ILE A 28 9.42 11.95 -2.46
N LEU A 29 10.75 12.08 -2.53
CA LEU A 29 11.41 12.98 -3.48
C LEU A 29 11.13 12.58 -4.92
N PHE A 30 11.13 11.29 -5.24
CA PHE A 30 10.80 10.78 -6.57
C PHE A 30 9.34 11.09 -6.93
N ALA A 31 8.40 10.86 -6.00
CA ALA A 31 7.00 11.18 -6.19
C ALA A 31 6.78 12.69 -6.38
N GLN A 32 7.50 13.53 -5.63
CA GLN A 32 7.47 14.99 -5.81
C GLN A 32 8.01 15.39 -7.19
N ALA A 33 9.16 14.86 -7.59
CA ALA A 33 9.74 15.16 -8.92
C ALA A 33 8.81 14.72 -10.06
N LEU A 34 8.16 13.58 -9.94
CA LEU A 34 7.18 13.09 -10.91
C LEU A 34 5.94 14.00 -10.95
N ALA A 35 5.44 14.41 -9.78
CA ALA A 35 4.30 15.33 -9.68
C ALA A 35 4.63 16.69 -10.28
N ASP A 36 5.81 17.25 -9.98
CA ASP A 36 6.27 18.53 -10.52
C ASP A 36 6.44 18.46 -12.04
N GLY A 37 7.01 17.36 -12.56
CA GLY A 37 7.13 17.12 -13.99
C GLY A 37 5.77 17.06 -14.70
N LEU A 38 4.80 16.35 -14.10
CA LEU A 38 3.43 16.27 -14.61
C LEU A 38 2.74 17.64 -14.59
N LEU A 39 2.86 18.37 -13.47
CA LEU A 39 2.30 19.72 -13.33
C LEU A 39 2.88 20.70 -14.35
N GLN A 40 4.19 20.61 -14.58
CA GLN A 40 4.86 21.42 -15.59
C GLN A 40 4.40 21.08 -17.00
N ALA A 41 4.26 19.78 -17.32
CA ALA A 41 3.75 19.34 -18.61
C ALA A 41 2.32 19.84 -18.88
N LEU A 42 1.44 19.79 -17.87
CA LEU A 42 0.08 20.31 -17.97
C LEU A 42 0.04 21.82 -18.18
N ARG A 43 0.89 22.58 -17.47
CA ARG A 43 1.00 24.05 -17.63
C ARG A 43 1.52 24.45 -19.00
N VAL A 44 2.49 23.72 -19.55
CA VAL A 44 3.01 23.95 -20.91
C VAL A 44 1.90 23.75 -21.95
N GLN A 45 0.96 22.85 -21.71
CA GLN A 45 -0.21 22.63 -22.57
C GLN A 45 -1.35 23.64 -22.31
N GLY A 46 -1.15 24.65 -21.46
CA GLY A 46 -2.17 25.65 -21.13
C GLY A 46 -3.29 25.10 -20.24
N MET A 47 -3.12 23.93 -19.64
CA MET A 47 -4.10 23.33 -18.72
C MET A 47 -3.84 23.79 -17.29
N ASP A 48 -4.89 24.27 -16.60
CA ASP A 48 -4.81 24.50 -15.16
C ASP A 48 -4.96 23.15 -14.42
N PRO A 49 -3.90 22.64 -13.75
CA PRO A 49 -3.97 21.35 -13.09
C PRO A 49 -4.90 21.33 -11.88
N SER A 50 -5.33 22.48 -11.39
CA SER A 50 -6.15 22.57 -10.18
C SER A 50 -7.52 21.89 -10.32
N TRP A 51 -8.12 21.92 -11.50
CA TRP A 51 -9.39 21.27 -11.78
C TRP A 51 -9.32 19.73 -11.71
N LEU A 52 -8.14 19.16 -11.98
CA LEU A 52 -7.90 17.73 -11.90
C LEU A 52 -7.44 17.30 -10.50
N LEU A 53 -6.50 18.05 -9.90
CA LEU A 53 -5.89 17.67 -8.63
C LEU A 53 -6.83 17.82 -7.44
N LYS A 54 -7.70 18.84 -7.44
CA LYS A 54 -8.67 19.04 -6.34
C LYS A 54 -9.60 17.85 -6.14
N PRO A 55 -10.32 17.34 -7.18
CA PRO A 55 -11.17 16.16 -6.99
C PRO A 55 -10.37 14.92 -6.61
N LEU A 56 -9.17 14.70 -7.18
CA LEU A 56 -8.35 13.54 -6.85
C LEU A 56 -7.88 13.60 -5.39
N ALA A 57 -7.43 14.76 -4.91
CA ALA A 57 -7.06 14.96 -3.51
C ALA A 57 -8.26 14.75 -2.56
N LEU A 58 -9.45 15.19 -2.96
CA LEU A 58 -10.67 14.98 -2.19
C LEU A 58 -11.02 13.50 -2.05
N TRP A 59 -10.94 12.73 -3.14
CA TRP A 59 -11.20 11.29 -3.12
C TRP A 59 -10.14 10.53 -2.32
N PHE A 60 -8.88 10.91 -2.41
CA PHE A 60 -7.80 10.36 -1.59
C PHE A 60 -8.05 10.59 -0.10
N ALA A 61 -8.34 11.84 0.30
CA ALA A 61 -8.68 12.17 1.68
C ALA A 61 -9.97 11.46 2.13
N GLY A 62 -10.95 11.34 1.22
CA GLY A 62 -12.17 10.58 1.43
C GLY A 62 -11.92 9.10 1.73
N GLY A 63 -10.98 8.46 1.05
CA GLY A 63 -10.58 7.08 1.31
C GLY A 63 -9.97 6.89 2.69
N ILE A 64 -9.07 7.80 3.11
CA ILE A 64 -8.50 7.80 4.47
C ILE A 64 -9.61 7.99 5.52
N ALA A 65 -10.46 9.00 5.34
CA ALA A 65 -11.53 9.32 6.27
C ALA A 65 -12.55 8.18 6.38
N PHE A 66 -12.96 7.61 5.24
CA PHE A 66 -13.86 6.46 5.19
C PHE A 66 -13.31 5.30 6.02
N ARG A 67 -12.07 4.91 5.78
CA ARG A 67 -11.45 3.78 6.48
C ARG A 67 -11.33 4.02 7.98
N PHE A 68 -10.96 5.26 8.37
CA PHE A 68 -10.88 5.65 9.77
C PHE A 68 -12.25 5.59 10.47
N ILE A 69 -13.28 6.23 9.86
CA ILE A 69 -14.63 6.30 10.43
C ILE A 69 -15.24 4.91 10.50
N PHE A 70 -15.10 4.10 9.43
CA PHE A 70 -15.63 2.75 9.36
C PHE A 70 -15.05 1.86 10.47
N ALA A 71 -13.72 1.86 10.62
CA ALA A 71 -13.06 1.11 11.70
C ALA A 71 -13.45 1.60 13.09
N ALA A 72 -13.61 2.92 13.29
CA ALA A 72 -14.03 3.49 14.57
C ALA A 72 -15.49 3.09 14.92
N LEU A 73 -16.37 3.11 13.92
CA LEU A 73 -17.77 2.72 14.08
C LEU A 73 -17.90 1.23 14.45
N LEU A 74 -17.24 0.34 13.73
CA LEU A 74 -17.30 -1.09 14.00
C LEU A 74 -16.75 -1.43 15.39
N ARG A 75 -15.63 -0.80 15.79
CA ARG A 75 -15.10 -0.96 17.15
C ARG A 75 -16.10 -0.51 18.23
N ARG A 76 -16.81 0.59 18.01
CA ARG A 76 -17.87 1.05 18.94
C ARG A 76 -19.05 0.08 19.02
N LEU A 77 -19.35 -0.64 17.93
CA LEU A 77 -20.39 -1.65 17.86
C LEU A 77 -19.94 -3.04 18.35
N GLY A 78 -18.68 -3.19 18.79
CA GLY A 78 -18.10 -4.47 19.21
C GLY A 78 -18.05 -5.50 18.09
N ARG A 79 -17.95 -5.06 16.82
CA ARG A 79 -17.90 -5.93 15.64
C ARG A 79 -16.51 -5.98 15.05
N ASP A 80 -16.16 -7.15 14.53
CA ASP A 80 -14.94 -7.34 13.72
C ASP A 80 -15.02 -6.49 12.45
N ASP A 81 -13.89 -5.94 12.05
CA ASP A 81 -13.79 -5.13 10.85
C ASP A 81 -13.52 -6.03 9.61
N PRO A 82 -14.53 -6.23 8.72
CA PRO A 82 -14.34 -7.10 7.55
C PRO A 82 -13.27 -6.57 6.59
N LEU A 83 -12.99 -5.26 6.62
CA LEU A 83 -11.92 -4.68 5.81
C LEU A 83 -10.52 -5.09 6.31
N GLU A 84 -10.39 -5.50 7.58
CA GLU A 84 -9.12 -6.07 8.08
C GLU A 84 -8.76 -7.37 7.37
N PHE A 85 -9.75 -8.19 7.04
CA PHE A 85 -9.51 -9.39 6.24
C PHE A 85 -9.04 -9.03 4.83
N ILE A 86 -9.68 -8.03 4.20
CA ILE A 86 -9.27 -7.55 2.87
C ILE A 86 -7.87 -6.94 2.91
N ASP A 87 -7.56 -6.17 3.94
CA ASP A 87 -6.22 -5.59 4.17
C ASP A 87 -5.17 -6.70 4.33
N THR A 88 -5.47 -7.74 5.13
CA THR A 88 -4.61 -8.90 5.35
C THR A 88 -4.42 -9.69 4.05
N LEU A 89 -5.51 -9.97 3.33
CA LEU A 89 -5.47 -10.69 2.07
C LEU A 89 -4.63 -9.93 1.03
N GLU A 90 -4.79 -8.61 0.92
CA GLU A 90 -3.96 -7.79 0.04
C GLU A 90 -2.48 -7.90 0.41
N HIS A 91 -2.17 -7.84 1.70
CA HIS A 91 -0.80 -7.93 2.21
C HIS A 91 -0.13 -9.24 1.77
N GLU A 92 -0.78 -10.37 2.07
CA GLU A 92 -0.23 -11.70 1.75
C GLU A 92 -0.20 -11.96 0.24
N LEU A 93 -1.23 -11.54 -0.51
CA LEU A 93 -1.21 -11.63 -1.97
C LEU A 93 -0.08 -10.81 -2.59
N THR A 94 0.24 -9.65 -2.00
CA THR A 94 1.33 -8.80 -2.50
C THR A 94 2.68 -9.48 -2.29
N HIS A 95 2.90 -10.13 -1.12
CA HIS A 95 4.06 -10.98 -0.89
C HIS A 95 4.16 -12.11 -1.92
N ALA A 96 3.05 -12.82 -2.16
CA ALA A 96 3.01 -13.94 -3.09
C ALA A 96 3.33 -13.51 -4.53
N LEU A 97 2.72 -12.42 -5.01
CA LEU A 97 2.97 -11.89 -6.35
C LEU A 97 4.39 -11.37 -6.52
N ALA A 98 4.91 -10.64 -5.54
CA ALA A 98 6.29 -10.18 -5.55
C ALA A 98 7.28 -11.36 -5.46
N GLY A 99 6.94 -12.41 -4.70
CA GLY A 99 7.68 -13.66 -4.66
C GLY A 99 7.79 -14.30 -6.04
N TYR A 100 6.69 -14.45 -6.78
CA TYR A 100 6.73 -14.93 -8.16
C TYR A 100 7.60 -14.04 -9.05
N ALA A 101 7.45 -12.73 -8.96
CA ALA A 101 8.22 -11.79 -9.77
C ALA A 101 9.73 -11.80 -9.46
N THR A 102 10.13 -12.26 -8.28
CA THR A 102 11.51 -12.29 -7.79
C THR A 102 12.09 -13.71 -7.70
N PHE A 103 11.46 -14.68 -8.36
CA PHE A 103 11.88 -16.09 -8.39
C PHE A 103 11.90 -16.78 -7.00
N CYS A 104 11.09 -16.30 -6.08
CA CYS A 104 10.84 -16.88 -4.76
C CYS A 104 9.35 -17.25 -4.63
N PRO A 105 8.84 -18.25 -5.40
CA PRO A 105 7.42 -18.52 -5.46
C PRO A 105 6.84 -18.90 -4.10
N PRO A 106 5.55 -18.57 -3.84
CA PRO A 106 4.89 -18.98 -2.60
C PRO A 106 4.69 -20.50 -2.55
N VAL A 107 4.95 -21.07 -1.38
CA VAL A 107 4.66 -22.48 -1.04
C VAL A 107 3.28 -22.61 -0.43
N SER A 108 2.95 -21.66 0.45
CA SER A 108 1.64 -21.60 1.11
C SER A 108 1.19 -20.16 1.27
N LEU A 109 -0.12 -19.95 1.29
CA LEU A 109 -0.75 -18.66 1.56
C LEU A 109 -1.99 -18.91 2.42
N SER A 110 -2.08 -18.22 3.54
CA SER A 110 -3.27 -18.21 4.39
C SER A 110 -3.65 -16.79 4.78
N ALA A 111 -4.94 -16.54 4.91
CA ALA A 111 -5.47 -15.28 5.42
C ALA A 111 -6.71 -15.57 6.28
N SER A 112 -6.80 -14.93 7.43
CA SER A 112 -7.90 -15.12 8.39
C SER A 112 -8.22 -13.79 9.08
N LEU A 113 -9.51 -13.59 9.42
CA LEU A 113 -9.96 -12.42 10.20
C LEU A 113 -9.37 -12.37 11.61
N LYS A 114 -9.12 -13.53 12.23
CA LYS A 114 -8.70 -13.61 13.63
C LYS A 114 -7.24 -13.94 13.81
N ALA A 115 -6.69 -14.77 12.93
CA ALA A 115 -5.30 -15.27 13.03
C ALA A 115 -4.31 -14.43 12.21
N GLY A 116 -4.80 -13.39 11.48
CA GLY A 116 -3.96 -12.65 10.55
C GLY A 116 -3.70 -13.42 9.25
N GLY A 117 -2.61 -13.09 8.57
CA GLY A 117 -2.17 -13.74 7.33
C GLY A 117 -0.75 -14.24 7.45
N GLU A 118 -0.43 -15.22 6.62
CA GLU A 118 0.90 -15.77 6.49
C GLU A 118 1.12 -16.24 5.05
N VAL A 119 2.27 -15.90 4.50
CA VAL A 119 2.77 -16.46 3.23
C VAL A 119 4.15 -17.03 3.44
N GLU A 120 4.32 -18.27 3.02
CA GLU A 120 5.62 -18.94 3.01
C GLU A 120 6.19 -18.89 1.57
N LEU A 121 7.39 -18.35 1.42
CA LEU A 121 8.07 -18.24 0.13
C LEU A 121 9.25 -19.23 0.03
N GLN A 122 9.50 -19.73 -1.18
CA GLN A 122 10.73 -20.51 -1.46
C GLN A 122 11.94 -19.57 -1.48
N GLY A 123 12.55 -19.35 -0.32
CA GLY A 123 13.69 -18.45 -0.15
C GLY A 123 13.28 -17.05 0.33
N THR A 124 14.28 -16.19 0.49
CA THR A 124 14.08 -14.83 0.99
C THR A 124 14.56 -13.81 -0.05
N ASN A 125 13.66 -12.91 -0.44
CA ASN A 125 13.99 -11.76 -1.26
C ASN A 125 13.44 -10.48 -0.60
N ILE A 126 14.31 -9.49 -0.44
CA ILE A 126 13.96 -8.24 0.22
C ILE A 126 12.81 -7.49 -0.49
N LEU A 127 12.75 -7.58 -1.81
CA LEU A 127 11.67 -6.95 -2.59
C LEU A 127 10.32 -7.62 -2.30
N ALA A 128 10.29 -8.96 -2.22
CA ALA A 128 9.09 -9.70 -1.87
C ALA A 128 8.63 -9.38 -0.43
N VAL A 129 9.58 -9.28 0.52
CA VAL A 129 9.28 -8.94 1.92
C VAL A 129 8.75 -7.51 2.08
N LEU A 130 9.26 -6.57 1.29
CA LEU A 130 8.87 -5.16 1.40
C LEU A 130 7.68 -4.78 0.50
N ALA A 131 7.33 -5.63 -0.46
CA ALA A 131 6.30 -5.35 -1.46
C ALA A 131 4.97 -4.79 -0.88
N PRO A 132 4.38 -5.34 0.19
CA PRO A 132 3.13 -4.83 0.74
C PRO A 132 3.17 -3.39 1.25
N TYR A 133 4.37 -2.85 1.50
CA TYR A 133 4.53 -1.49 2.01
C TYR A 133 4.60 -0.42 0.91
N PHE A 134 4.79 -0.82 -0.35
CA PHE A 134 4.89 0.13 -1.47
C PHE A 134 4.02 -0.26 -2.68
N LEU A 135 3.47 -1.48 -2.73
CA LEU A 135 2.60 -1.94 -3.81
C LEU A 135 1.13 -1.98 -3.35
N PRO A 136 0.31 -0.96 -3.69
CA PRO A 136 -1.12 -0.96 -3.42
C PRO A 136 -1.83 -1.86 -4.45
N LEU A 137 -1.96 -3.16 -4.14
CA LEU A 137 -2.41 -4.17 -5.09
C LEU A 137 -3.80 -3.85 -5.67
N TRP A 138 -4.76 -3.41 -4.85
CA TRP A 138 -6.08 -3.05 -5.33
C TRP A 138 -6.07 -1.83 -6.25
N CYS A 139 -5.18 -0.86 -5.98
CA CYS A 139 -5.01 0.28 -6.89
C CYS A 139 -4.42 -0.15 -8.22
N LEU A 140 -3.41 -1.03 -8.21
CA LEU A 140 -2.80 -1.56 -9.44
C LEU A 140 -3.82 -2.36 -10.25
N LEU A 141 -4.62 -3.19 -9.60
CA LEU A 141 -5.70 -3.92 -10.27
C LEU A 141 -6.74 -2.97 -10.87
N ALA A 142 -7.15 -1.94 -10.11
CA ALA A 142 -8.06 -0.92 -10.63
C ALA A 142 -7.45 -0.15 -11.81
N MET A 143 -6.15 0.17 -11.79
CA MET A 143 -5.46 0.81 -12.91
C MET A 143 -5.47 -0.09 -14.16
N LEU A 144 -5.19 -1.38 -14.02
CA LEU A 144 -5.25 -2.35 -15.13
C LEU A 144 -6.66 -2.48 -15.70
N LEU A 145 -7.66 -2.58 -14.84
CA LEU A 145 -9.07 -2.62 -15.27
C LEU A 145 -9.49 -1.30 -15.93
N GLY A 146 -8.89 -0.18 -15.51
CA GLY A 146 -9.10 1.14 -16.12
C GLY A 146 -8.77 1.21 -17.60
N LEU A 147 -7.89 0.32 -18.12
CA LEU A 147 -7.53 0.27 -19.53
C LEU A 147 -8.71 -0.14 -20.43
N VAL A 148 -9.70 -0.86 -19.88
CA VAL A 148 -10.89 -1.33 -20.60
C VAL A 148 -12.14 -0.50 -20.26
N VAL A 149 -12.04 0.48 -19.36
CA VAL A 149 -13.15 1.35 -18.97
C VAL A 149 -13.46 2.34 -20.10
N LYS A 150 -14.73 2.53 -20.41
CA LYS A 150 -15.18 3.47 -21.44
C LYS A 150 -14.72 4.91 -21.11
N PRO A 151 -14.33 5.70 -22.12
CA PRO A 151 -13.81 7.06 -21.92
C PRO A 151 -14.70 7.98 -21.05
N GLY A 152 -16.02 7.90 -21.19
CA GLY A 152 -16.96 8.69 -20.40
C GLY A 152 -16.99 8.33 -18.90
N MET A 153 -16.49 7.15 -18.52
CA MET A 153 -16.42 6.71 -17.13
C MET A 153 -15.02 6.90 -16.51
N GLN A 154 -14.02 7.25 -17.30
CA GLN A 154 -12.63 7.42 -16.83
C GLN A 154 -12.50 8.38 -15.63
N PRO A 155 -13.18 9.54 -15.59
CA PRO A 155 -13.07 10.43 -14.42
C PRO A 155 -13.56 9.78 -13.12
N ALA A 156 -14.69 9.06 -13.17
CA ALA A 156 -15.21 8.34 -12.00
C ALA A 156 -14.26 7.19 -11.59
N TRP A 157 -13.67 6.51 -12.57
CA TRP A 157 -12.71 5.43 -12.34
C TRP A 157 -11.41 5.95 -11.70
N ASN A 158 -10.90 7.07 -12.15
CA ASN A 158 -9.74 7.73 -11.54
C ASN A 158 -10.03 8.12 -10.09
N ASN A 159 -11.20 8.65 -9.80
CA ASN A 159 -11.62 8.96 -8.44
C ASN A 159 -11.62 7.71 -7.55
N LEU A 160 -12.10 6.56 -8.06
CA LEU A 160 -12.03 5.27 -7.35
C LEU A 160 -10.59 4.87 -7.03
N ILE A 161 -9.66 4.99 -7.99
CA ILE A 161 -8.25 4.67 -7.78
C ILE A 161 -7.67 5.51 -6.64
N PHE A 162 -7.93 6.82 -6.63
CA PHE A 162 -7.44 7.70 -5.56
C PHE A 162 -8.09 7.41 -4.21
N PHE A 163 -9.36 7.03 -4.21
CA PHE A 163 -10.05 6.58 -2.99
C PHE A 163 -9.41 5.30 -2.42
N LEU A 164 -9.14 4.30 -3.26
CA LEU A 164 -8.45 3.07 -2.87
C LEU A 164 -7.02 3.36 -2.35
N LEU A 165 -6.32 4.29 -2.98
CA LEU A 165 -4.99 4.73 -2.53
C LEU A 165 -5.05 5.38 -1.15
N GLY A 166 -6.11 6.13 -0.84
CA GLY A 166 -6.37 6.67 0.49
C GLY A 166 -6.57 5.58 1.53
N ILE A 167 -7.36 4.55 1.22
CA ILE A 167 -7.56 3.37 2.08
C ILE A 167 -6.22 2.66 2.36
N PHE A 168 -5.44 2.41 1.32
CA PHE A 168 -4.11 1.79 1.42
C PHE A 168 -3.18 2.62 2.32
N THR A 169 -3.15 3.93 2.14
CA THR A 169 -2.34 4.85 2.95
C THR A 169 -2.71 4.77 4.44
N TYR A 170 -4.00 4.75 4.76
CA TYR A 170 -4.47 4.57 6.13
C TYR A 170 -3.96 3.24 6.74
N ARG A 171 -4.03 2.13 5.98
CA ARG A 171 -3.52 0.83 6.40
C ARG A 171 -2.03 0.91 6.75
N LEU A 172 -1.21 1.49 5.88
CA LEU A 172 0.22 1.65 6.11
C LEU A 172 0.51 2.40 7.43
N PHE A 173 -0.18 3.53 7.67
CA PHE A 173 -0.03 4.28 8.93
C PHE A 173 -0.38 3.44 10.15
N ARG A 174 -1.42 2.61 10.06
CA ARG A 174 -1.83 1.73 11.14
C ARG A 174 -0.77 0.65 11.42
N GLU A 175 -0.27 -0.02 10.40
CA GLU A 175 0.77 -1.05 10.53
C GLU A 175 2.06 -0.49 11.15
N PHE A 176 2.50 0.68 10.73
CA PHE A 176 3.68 1.32 11.30
C PHE A 176 3.51 1.69 12.77
N ARG A 177 2.31 2.05 13.21
CA ARG A 177 2.02 2.41 14.60
C ARG A 177 2.01 1.19 15.53
N TRP A 178 1.48 0.06 15.09
CA TRP A 178 1.34 -1.15 15.92
C TRP A 178 2.64 -1.89 16.17
N ARG A 179 3.63 -1.78 15.31
CA ARG A 179 4.94 -2.43 15.48
C ARG A 179 5.89 -1.68 16.41
N GLN A 180 5.46 -0.57 17.00
CA GLN A 180 6.29 0.27 17.90
C GLN A 180 5.87 0.18 19.37
N THR A 181 4.80 -0.55 19.68
CA THR A 181 4.33 -0.84 21.04
C THR A 181 4.57 -2.31 21.39
#